data_5be431fcad1e2f7987dc524b2ee57bf0
#
_entry.id   5be431fcad1e2f7987dc524b2ee57bf0
#
_cell.length_a   1.000
_cell.length_b   1.000
_cell.length_c   1.000
_cell.angle_alpha   90.00
_cell.angle_beta   90.00
_cell.angle_gamma   90.00
#
_symmetry.space_group_name_H-M   'P 1'
#
loop_
_entity.id
_entity.type
_entity.pdbx_description
1 polymer ?
#
loop_
_entity_poly.entity_id
_entity_poly.type
_entity_poly.pdbx_seq_one_letter_code
_entity_poly.pdbx_strand_id
1 'polypeptide(L)'
;MKRKGFKFKKEVQDNMKKLLSLALATVMALGLVSCGNSSSGGNSATSGSAASGSASGADWPTKSINIVVPWSAGGDTDFHARTLGQYLEKELGVSVTVVNTTGGGGSVASTEVKNSDPDGYTFLAFDTAMALNHASGITDFGGEAFDPVAIIGKSCGEFLVTQGDAPYDTIPELIEYTKAHPGEVRMAANTGATSYYAAIKLSEQGADLNIVNSGSSSERVAALLCDQINLSVNAYGVIGQYIETGDLKILGCLATERSETYADVPTAVDQGVDLSYDLIYNLLAPKGTDPAIIEKMSEACQKIIEEDSSYAEAIATSYGEKPFYMNSSEAVDFLKGEDDMYMEYADLFQAKS
;
A
#
# COMPACT_ATOMS: atom_id res chain seq x y z
N MET A 1 -19.13 13.86 -41.92
CA MET A 1 -18.03 14.13 -41.02
C MET A 1 -17.23 12.86 -40.53
N LYS A 2 -17.53 11.64 -40.98
CA LYS A 2 -16.94 10.38 -40.47
C LYS A 2 -15.65 9.89 -41.18
N ARG A 3 -15.14 10.56 -42.21
CA ARG A 3 -13.95 10.10 -42.98
C ARG A 3 -12.60 10.73 -42.58
N LYS A 4 -12.57 11.78 -41.76
CA LYS A 4 -11.32 12.42 -41.32
C LYS A 4 -10.69 11.78 -40.06
N GLY A 5 -11.49 11.17 -39.19
CA GLY A 5 -10.99 10.55 -37.96
C GLY A 5 -10.25 9.22 -38.20
N PHE A 6 -10.57 8.50 -39.26
CA PHE A 6 -9.97 7.20 -39.56
C PHE A 6 -8.54 7.29 -40.16
N LYS A 7 -8.26 8.38 -40.90
CA LYS A 7 -6.92 8.62 -41.45
C LYS A 7 -5.91 9.03 -40.37
N PHE A 8 -6.34 9.83 -39.41
CA PHE A 8 -5.47 10.33 -38.34
C PHE A 8 -5.01 9.19 -37.41
N LYS A 9 -5.92 8.24 -37.05
CA LYS A 9 -5.56 7.06 -36.23
C LYS A 9 -4.55 6.15 -36.93
N LYS A 10 -4.64 6.00 -38.24
CA LYS A 10 -3.73 5.12 -39.00
C LYS A 10 -2.34 5.71 -39.14
N GLU A 11 -2.22 7.02 -39.31
CA GLU A 11 -0.94 7.73 -39.40
C GLU A 11 -0.18 7.73 -38.06
N VAL A 12 -0.88 7.88 -36.93
CA VAL A 12 -0.28 7.81 -35.60
C VAL A 12 0.22 6.39 -35.28
N GLN A 13 -0.52 5.36 -35.70
CA GLN A 13 -0.15 3.96 -35.50
C GLN A 13 1.06 3.51 -36.35
N ASP A 14 1.17 4.03 -37.58
CA ASP A 14 2.30 3.75 -38.47
C ASP A 14 3.60 4.47 -38.04
N ASN A 15 3.48 5.68 -37.48
CA ASN A 15 4.62 6.41 -36.91
C ASN A 15 5.12 5.77 -35.60
N MET A 16 4.25 5.24 -34.77
CA MET A 16 4.62 4.52 -33.55
C MET A 16 5.37 3.22 -33.84
N LYS A 17 4.97 2.48 -34.90
CA LYS A 17 5.67 1.26 -35.32
C LYS A 17 7.07 1.55 -35.90
N LYS A 18 7.26 2.67 -36.56
CA LYS A 18 8.58 3.10 -37.08
C LYS A 18 9.52 3.55 -35.97
N LEU A 19 9.03 4.15 -34.90
CA LEU A 19 9.81 4.50 -33.72
C LEU A 19 10.25 3.29 -32.90
N LEU A 20 9.38 2.24 -32.78
CA LEU A 20 9.73 1.00 -32.10
C LEU A 20 10.79 0.17 -32.87
N SER A 21 10.79 0.20 -34.20
CA SER A 21 11.77 -0.55 -35.01
C SER A 21 13.16 0.10 -35.01
N LEU A 22 13.28 1.40 -34.73
CA LEU A 22 14.57 2.09 -34.67
C LEU A 22 15.26 1.89 -33.30
N ALA A 23 14.50 1.66 -32.22
CA ALA A 23 15.05 1.43 -30.89
C ALA A 23 15.64 0.03 -30.69
N LEU A 24 15.26 -0.96 -31.50
CA LEU A 24 15.72 -2.34 -31.38
C LEU A 24 17.04 -2.62 -32.11
N ALA A 25 17.52 -1.72 -32.95
CA ALA A 25 18.73 -1.90 -33.74
C ALA A 25 20.03 -1.43 -33.08
N THR A 26 19.96 -0.74 -31.91
CA THR A 26 21.11 -0.09 -31.27
C THR A 26 21.73 -0.86 -30.09
N VAL A 27 21.22 -2.04 -29.73
CA VAL A 27 21.67 -2.81 -28.55
C VAL A 27 22.60 -3.99 -28.88
N MET A 28 22.93 -4.27 -30.14
CA MET A 28 23.71 -5.46 -30.53
C MET A 28 25.17 -5.20 -30.94
N ALA A 29 25.80 -4.11 -30.55
CA ALA A 29 27.15 -3.80 -31.01
C ALA A 29 28.14 -3.35 -29.90
N LEU A 30 28.19 -4.00 -28.75
CA LEU A 30 29.26 -3.77 -27.76
C LEU A 30 29.42 -4.99 -26.83
N GLY A 31 30.17 -5.96 -27.29
CA GLY A 31 30.54 -7.10 -26.46
C GLY A 31 31.46 -8.08 -27.15
N LEU A 32 32.75 -7.78 -27.29
CA LEU A 32 33.85 -8.72 -27.47
C LEU A 32 35.19 -7.95 -27.49
N VAL A 33 35.96 -8.05 -26.44
CA VAL A 33 37.43 -8.00 -26.29
C VAL A 33 37.63 -7.87 -24.75
N SER A 34 38.20 -8.85 -24.02
CA SER A 34 39.57 -9.23 -23.96
C SER A 34 39.75 -10.39 -22.98
N CYS A 35 40.39 -11.46 -23.42
CA CYS A 35 41.05 -12.46 -22.59
C CYS A 35 42.53 -12.09 -22.40
N GLY A 36 43.10 -12.44 -21.21
CA GLY A 36 44.54 -12.67 -21.03
C GLY A 36 45.11 -11.83 -19.88
N ASN A 37 45.59 -12.35 -18.82
CA ASN A 37 46.76 -13.14 -18.57
C ASN A 37 46.98 -13.38 -17.08
N SER A 38 47.40 -14.54 -16.74
CA SER A 38 47.78 -15.00 -15.40
C SER A 38 49.11 -14.40 -14.94
N SER A 39 49.24 -14.05 -13.65
CA SER A 39 50.45 -14.35 -12.91
C SER A 39 50.19 -14.35 -11.39
N SER A 40 50.69 -15.37 -10.78
CA SER A 40 50.72 -15.77 -9.39
C SER A 40 51.46 -14.79 -8.48
N GLY A 41 50.93 -14.60 -7.27
CA GLY A 41 51.65 -13.99 -6.15
C GLY A 41 50.83 -14.17 -4.88
N GLY A 42 51.16 -15.16 -4.07
CA GLY A 42 50.56 -15.37 -2.76
C GLY A 42 50.95 -14.30 -1.77
N ASN A 43 50.02 -13.95 -0.90
CA ASN A 43 50.33 -13.70 0.52
C ASN A 43 49.09 -13.69 1.39
N SER A 44 49.18 -14.43 2.47
CA SER A 44 48.58 -14.33 3.80
C SER A 44 47.17 -13.79 3.97
N ALA A 45 46.30 -14.71 4.36
CA ALA A 45 45.03 -14.44 5.04
C ALA A 45 45.28 -13.67 6.35
N THR A 46 44.73 -12.46 6.40
CA THR A 46 44.38 -11.82 7.66
C THR A 46 42.86 -11.83 7.73
N SER A 47 42.31 -12.67 8.61
CA SER A 47 40.90 -12.67 8.98
C SER A 47 40.60 -11.33 9.67
N GLY A 48 40.19 -10.35 8.87
CA GLY A 48 39.53 -9.16 9.36
C GLY A 48 38.07 -9.55 9.63
N SER A 49 37.77 -9.77 10.92
CA SER A 49 36.39 -9.73 11.40
C SER A 49 35.82 -8.37 11.00
N ALA A 50 34.90 -8.34 10.03
CA ALA A 50 34.11 -7.16 9.78
C ALA A 50 33.21 -6.99 11.02
N ALA A 51 33.67 -6.12 11.93
CA ALA A 51 32.79 -5.59 12.94
C ALA A 51 31.65 -4.89 12.17
N SER A 52 30.44 -5.44 12.24
CA SER A 52 29.22 -4.69 11.98
C SER A 52 29.23 -3.52 12.97
N GLY A 53 29.74 -2.38 12.53
CA GLY A 53 29.63 -1.16 13.28
C GLY A 53 28.16 -0.75 13.25
N SER A 54 27.43 -1.01 14.33
CA SER A 54 26.20 -0.30 14.61
C SER A 54 26.53 1.20 14.51
N ALA A 55 25.97 1.91 13.54
CA ALA A 55 26.06 3.35 13.48
C ALA A 55 25.52 3.86 14.82
N SER A 56 26.33 4.61 15.58
CA SER A 56 25.80 5.26 16.77
C SER A 56 24.79 6.29 16.29
N GLY A 57 23.59 6.37 16.91
CA GLY A 57 22.52 7.29 16.51
C GLY A 57 22.95 8.75 16.35
N ALA A 58 24.11 9.15 16.89
CA ALA A 58 24.66 10.49 16.82
C ALA A 58 25.01 10.94 15.39
N ASP A 59 25.50 10.05 14.51
CA ASP A 59 25.92 10.37 13.13
C ASP A 59 24.95 9.84 12.06
N TRP A 60 23.86 9.20 12.45
CA TRP A 60 22.85 8.70 11.52
C TRP A 60 21.96 9.86 11.02
N PRO A 61 21.50 9.87 9.73
CA PRO A 61 21.90 8.99 8.63
C PRO A 61 23.15 9.52 7.88
N THR A 62 23.97 8.61 7.34
CA THR A 62 25.15 8.94 6.53
C THR A 62 25.11 8.37 5.10
N LYS A 63 24.10 7.54 4.79
CA LYS A 63 23.85 6.93 3.48
C LYS A 63 22.35 6.92 3.18
N SER A 64 21.99 6.55 1.95
CA SER A 64 20.60 6.44 1.51
C SER A 64 19.77 5.50 2.37
N ILE A 65 18.51 5.87 2.61
CA ILE A 65 17.51 5.10 3.33
C ILE A 65 16.57 4.44 2.32
N ASN A 66 16.16 3.20 2.57
CA ASN A 66 15.15 2.49 1.80
C ASN A 66 13.87 2.35 2.63
N ILE A 67 12.73 2.68 2.01
CA ILE A 67 11.40 2.40 2.56
C ILE A 67 10.76 1.35 1.65
N VAL A 68 10.53 0.16 2.19
CA VAL A 68 9.88 -0.95 1.49
C VAL A 68 8.37 -0.82 1.66
N VAL A 69 7.64 -0.96 0.54
CA VAL A 69 6.17 -0.90 0.49
C VAL A 69 5.65 -2.24 -0.03
N PRO A 70 4.68 -2.89 0.64
CA PRO A 70 4.21 -4.23 0.29
C PRO A 70 3.27 -4.28 -0.92
N TRP A 71 2.86 -3.14 -1.44
CA TRP A 71 1.87 -3.00 -2.51
C TRP A 71 2.47 -2.48 -3.81
N SER A 72 1.74 -2.65 -4.91
CA SER A 72 2.12 -2.11 -6.22
C SER A 72 2.13 -0.58 -6.19
N ALA A 73 3.01 0.00 -6.99
CA ALA A 73 3.11 1.45 -7.12
C ALA A 73 1.77 2.10 -7.56
N GLY A 74 1.49 3.29 -7.05
CA GLY A 74 0.29 4.07 -7.35
C GLY A 74 -0.93 3.73 -6.51
N GLY A 75 -0.79 2.86 -5.49
CA GLY A 75 -1.78 2.69 -4.43
C GLY A 75 -1.59 3.72 -3.31
N ASP A 76 -2.50 3.70 -2.36
CA ASP A 76 -2.54 4.60 -1.21
C ASP A 76 -1.30 4.50 -0.31
N THR A 77 -0.92 3.30 0.12
CA THR A 77 0.29 3.09 0.94
C THR A 77 1.57 3.54 0.22
N ASP A 78 1.68 3.28 -1.09
CA ASP A 78 2.80 3.75 -1.92
C ASP A 78 2.84 5.28 -2.02
N PHE A 79 1.67 5.91 -2.17
CA PHE A 79 1.54 7.36 -2.19
C PHE A 79 2.04 7.98 -0.88
N HIS A 80 1.60 7.48 0.28
CA HIS A 80 2.01 7.98 1.58
C HIS A 80 3.51 7.80 1.81
N ALA A 81 4.05 6.63 1.50
CA ALA A 81 5.48 6.35 1.63
C ALA A 81 6.33 7.27 0.74
N ARG A 82 5.92 7.51 -0.52
CA ARG A 82 6.65 8.39 -1.45
C ARG A 82 6.53 9.85 -1.07
N THR A 83 5.33 10.29 -0.68
CA THR A 83 5.12 11.66 -0.24
C THR A 83 5.98 11.95 0.98
N LEU A 84 5.88 11.13 2.03
CA LEU A 84 6.72 11.28 3.22
C LEU A 84 8.22 11.19 2.88
N GLY A 85 8.61 10.22 2.04
CA GLY A 85 10.00 10.03 1.62
C GLY A 85 10.63 11.26 0.98
N GLN A 86 9.88 12.00 0.14
CA GLN A 86 10.36 13.25 -0.48
C GLN A 86 10.64 14.36 0.54
N TYR A 87 9.89 14.42 1.62
CA TYR A 87 10.10 15.38 2.69
C TYR A 87 11.21 14.92 3.64
N LEU A 88 11.30 13.60 3.92
CA LEU A 88 12.40 13.01 4.69
C LEU A 88 13.77 13.24 4.01
N GLU A 89 13.87 13.17 2.68
CA GLU A 89 15.10 13.52 1.96
C GLU A 89 15.60 14.92 2.30
N LYS A 90 14.68 15.89 2.34
CA LYS A 90 15.01 17.28 2.67
C LYS A 90 15.38 17.45 4.14
N GLU A 91 14.64 16.79 5.03
CA GLU A 91 14.83 16.91 6.48
C GLU A 91 16.13 16.21 6.95
N LEU A 92 16.39 15.01 6.42
CA LEU A 92 17.52 14.18 6.85
C LEU A 92 18.80 14.42 6.02
N GLY A 93 18.71 15.08 4.87
CA GLY A 93 19.84 15.40 4.00
C GLY A 93 20.48 14.20 3.29
N VAL A 94 19.76 13.08 3.18
CA VAL A 94 20.18 11.87 2.45
C VAL A 94 19.04 11.42 1.53
N SER A 95 19.36 10.65 0.48
CA SER A 95 18.32 10.09 -0.39
C SER A 95 17.44 9.09 0.34
N VAL A 96 16.11 9.18 0.09
CA VAL A 96 15.11 8.22 0.58
C VAL A 96 14.45 7.55 -0.62
N THR A 97 14.69 6.25 -0.78
CA THR A 97 14.18 5.47 -1.90
C THR A 97 13.01 4.61 -1.45
N VAL A 98 11.88 4.70 -2.17
CA VAL A 98 10.72 3.83 -1.93
C VAL A 98 10.75 2.67 -2.92
N VAL A 99 10.71 1.45 -2.40
CA VAL A 99 10.78 0.19 -3.16
C VAL A 99 9.51 -0.62 -2.92
N ASN A 100 8.85 -1.04 -4.02
CA ASN A 100 7.66 -1.88 -3.93
C ASN A 100 8.05 -3.36 -4.00
N THR A 101 7.84 -4.10 -2.91
CA THR A 101 8.04 -5.55 -2.81
C THR A 101 6.70 -6.24 -2.61
N THR A 102 6.06 -6.66 -3.70
CA THR A 102 4.71 -7.21 -3.67
C THR A 102 4.68 -8.71 -3.45
N GLY A 103 3.55 -9.23 -2.97
CA GLY A 103 3.29 -10.67 -2.84
C GLY A 103 2.76 -11.09 -1.49
N GLY A 104 1.95 -12.16 -1.48
CA GLY A 104 1.42 -12.80 -0.28
C GLY A 104 0.61 -11.85 0.64
N GLY A 105 -0.15 -10.92 0.06
CA GLY A 105 -0.90 -9.94 0.85
C GLY A 105 -0.02 -8.95 1.62
N GLY A 106 1.27 -8.80 1.27
CA GLY A 106 2.24 -7.95 1.96
C GLY A 106 3.29 -8.74 2.77
N SER A 107 3.10 -10.05 2.94
CA SER A 107 3.99 -10.90 3.74
C SER A 107 5.41 -10.99 3.19
N VAL A 108 5.59 -10.86 1.87
CA VAL A 108 6.94 -10.88 1.26
C VAL A 108 7.74 -9.68 1.73
N ALA A 109 7.20 -8.47 1.64
CA ALA A 109 7.85 -7.24 2.09
C ALA A 109 8.09 -7.22 3.61
N SER A 110 7.07 -7.58 4.40
CA SER A 110 7.21 -7.61 5.86
C SER A 110 8.26 -8.62 6.33
N THR A 111 8.33 -9.80 5.69
CA THR A 111 9.37 -10.79 5.98
C THR A 111 10.76 -10.31 5.54
N GLU A 112 10.87 -9.64 4.39
CA GLU A 112 12.12 -9.05 3.92
C GLU A 112 12.67 -8.05 4.95
N VAL A 113 11.85 -7.08 5.37
CA VAL A 113 12.28 -6.05 6.31
C VAL A 113 12.51 -6.63 7.72
N LYS A 114 11.65 -7.54 8.19
CA LYS A 114 11.84 -8.24 9.48
C LYS A 114 13.22 -8.90 9.58
N ASN A 115 13.74 -9.43 8.47
CA ASN A 115 15.03 -10.11 8.41
C ASN A 115 16.19 -9.21 7.95
N SER A 116 15.97 -7.92 7.73
CA SER A 116 17.02 -6.96 7.39
C SER A 116 17.85 -6.61 8.61
N ASP A 117 19.07 -6.11 8.37
CA ASP A 117 19.94 -5.61 9.44
C ASP A 117 19.27 -4.43 10.16
N PRO A 118 19.25 -4.39 11.50
CA PRO A 118 18.67 -3.30 12.27
C PRO A 118 19.59 -2.07 12.33
N ASP A 119 20.12 -1.64 11.18
CA ASP A 119 21.11 -0.58 11.04
C ASP A 119 20.52 0.81 10.78
N GLY A 120 19.16 0.92 10.70
CA GLY A 120 18.44 2.15 10.48
C GLY A 120 18.38 2.62 9.03
N TYR A 121 18.67 1.76 8.05
CA TYR A 121 18.62 2.15 6.63
C TYR A 121 17.61 1.39 5.79
N THR A 122 16.87 0.46 6.41
CA THR A 122 15.73 -0.22 5.79
C THR A 122 14.54 -0.11 6.71
N PHE A 123 13.43 0.42 6.19
CA PHE A 123 12.16 0.58 6.90
C PHE A 123 11.04 -0.06 6.10
N LEU A 124 9.98 -0.45 6.77
CA LEU A 124 8.73 -0.92 6.17
C LEU A 124 7.66 0.16 6.34
N ALA A 125 7.09 0.63 5.23
CA ALA A 125 5.84 1.38 5.27
C ALA A 125 4.71 0.41 4.92
N PHE A 126 3.89 0.09 5.92
CA PHE A 126 2.78 -0.83 5.77
C PHE A 126 1.49 -0.19 6.29
N ASP A 127 0.42 -0.92 6.26
CA ASP A 127 -0.90 -0.50 6.72
C ASP A 127 -1.54 -1.55 7.63
N THR A 128 -2.80 -1.35 8.00
CA THR A 128 -3.61 -2.25 8.82
C THR A 128 -3.58 -3.72 8.34
N ALA A 129 -3.24 -3.97 7.07
CA ALA A 129 -3.12 -5.34 6.56
C ALA A 129 -2.02 -6.16 7.25
N MET A 130 -1.09 -5.54 7.97
CA MET A 130 -0.09 -6.31 8.75
C MET A 130 -0.76 -7.14 9.84
N ALA A 131 -1.67 -6.57 10.61
CA ALA A 131 -2.43 -7.29 11.64
C ALA A 131 -3.38 -8.33 11.02
N LEU A 132 -3.98 -8.01 9.87
CA LEU A 132 -4.81 -8.95 9.11
C LEU A 132 -4.01 -10.12 8.53
N ASN A 133 -2.76 -9.92 8.12
CA ASN A 133 -1.85 -11.01 7.72
C ASN A 133 -1.60 -11.99 8.87
N HIS A 134 -1.34 -11.47 10.07
CA HIS A 134 -1.17 -12.30 11.27
C HIS A 134 -2.45 -13.07 11.61
N ALA A 135 -3.58 -12.39 11.69
CA ALA A 135 -4.87 -13.04 11.99
C ALA A 135 -5.28 -14.08 10.93
N SER A 136 -4.95 -13.86 9.67
CA SER A 136 -5.21 -14.83 8.59
C SER A 136 -4.21 -15.98 8.53
N GLY A 137 -3.17 -16.00 9.36
CA GLY A 137 -2.12 -17.01 9.36
C GLY A 137 -1.20 -16.97 8.14
N ILE A 138 -1.17 -15.84 7.41
CA ILE A 138 -0.23 -15.60 6.30
C ILE A 138 1.17 -15.37 6.85
N THR A 139 1.27 -14.65 7.97
CA THR A 139 2.50 -14.49 8.76
C THR A 139 2.28 -15.12 10.14
N ASP A 140 3.37 -15.55 10.77
CA ASP A 140 3.39 -16.00 12.17
C ASP A 140 3.76 -14.85 13.12
N PHE A 141 3.63 -13.62 12.67
CA PHE A 141 3.97 -12.39 13.39
C PHE A 141 3.07 -11.22 12.94
N GLY A 142 2.84 -10.28 13.86
CA GLY A 142 2.23 -8.98 13.64
C GLY A 142 3.22 -7.84 13.83
N GLY A 143 2.74 -6.69 14.31
CA GLY A 143 3.54 -5.49 14.54
C GLY A 143 4.66 -5.63 15.57
N GLU A 144 4.52 -6.56 16.52
CA GLU A 144 5.49 -6.83 17.58
C GLU A 144 6.85 -7.36 17.07
N ALA A 145 6.88 -7.86 15.82
CA ALA A 145 8.11 -8.31 15.17
C ALA A 145 9.02 -7.17 14.70
N PHE A 146 8.57 -5.93 14.85
CA PHE A 146 9.28 -4.72 14.44
C PHE A 146 9.50 -3.79 15.63
N ASP A 147 10.32 -2.76 15.42
CA ASP A 147 10.37 -1.58 16.26
C ASP A 147 9.59 -0.46 15.54
N PRO A 148 8.39 -0.10 16.02
CA PRO A 148 7.59 0.95 15.40
C PRO A 148 8.30 2.30 15.48
N VAL A 149 8.37 3.00 14.35
CA VAL A 149 8.91 4.37 14.27
C VAL A 149 7.81 5.37 14.52
N ALA A 150 6.70 5.25 13.78
CA ALA A 150 5.55 6.15 13.89
C ALA A 150 4.33 5.54 13.19
N ILE A 151 3.14 6.00 13.56
CA ILE A 151 1.99 6.03 12.66
C ILE A 151 2.12 7.31 11.84
N ILE A 152 2.12 7.18 10.51
CA ILE A 152 2.45 8.26 9.58
C ILE A 152 1.23 8.77 8.79
N GLY A 153 0.06 8.22 9.06
CA GLY A 153 -1.19 8.64 8.42
C GLY A 153 -2.37 7.78 8.82
N LYS A 154 -3.54 8.34 8.62
CA LYS A 154 -4.84 7.68 8.76
C LYS A 154 -5.67 8.05 7.55
N SER A 155 -6.22 7.06 6.86
CA SER A 155 -7.12 7.28 5.75
C SER A 155 -8.40 8.00 6.20
N CYS A 156 -8.93 8.87 5.35
CA CYS A 156 -10.24 9.46 5.54
C CYS A 156 -11.40 8.45 5.35
N GLY A 157 -11.06 7.19 5.04
CA GLY A 157 -11.92 6.04 4.84
C GLY A 157 -11.59 5.31 3.55
N GLU A 158 -11.70 3.98 3.60
CA GLU A 158 -11.84 3.18 2.39
C GLU A 158 -13.31 3.12 1.98
N PHE A 159 -13.56 3.10 0.68
CA PHE A 159 -14.89 3.13 0.10
C PHE A 159 -15.21 1.82 -0.61
N LEU A 160 -16.41 1.30 -0.39
CA LEU A 160 -16.95 0.20 -1.18
C LEU A 160 -17.44 0.76 -2.51
N VAL A 161 -16.84 0.30 -3.62
CA VAL A 161 -16.96 0.90 -4.95
C VAL A 161 -17.42 -0.12 -5.97
N THR A 162 -18.30 0.30 -6.87
CA THR A 162 -18.83 -0.50 -7.99
C THR A 162 -18.84 0.31 -9.28
N GLN A 163 -19.17 -0.33 -10.42
CA GLN A 163 -19.44 0.37 -11.68
C GLN A 163 -20.59 1.37 -11.54
N GLY A 164 -20.51 2.49 -12.29
CA GLY A 164 -21.51 3.56 -12.23
C GLY A 164 -22.94 3.12 -12.60
N ASP A 165 -23.06 2.10 -13.46
CA ASP A 165 -24.34 1.55 -13.96
C ASP A 165 -24.83 0.32 -13.15
N ALA A 166 -24.15 -0.07 -12.07
CA ALA A 166 -24.57 -1.18 -11.21
C ALA A 166 -26.00 -0.97 -10.69
N PRO A 167 -26.82 -2.05 -10.55
CA PRO A 167 -28.25 -1.95 -10.22
C PRO A 167 -28.54 -1.72 -8.72
N TYR A 168 -27.56 -1.29 -7.94
CA TYR A 168 -27.65 -0.99 -6.51
C TYR A 168 -26.85 0.26 -6.18
N ASP A 169 -27.35 1.10 -5.26
CA ASP A 169 -26.74 2.38 -4.88
C ASP A 169 -26.29 2.42 -3.41
N THR A 170 -26.63 1.40 -2.62
CA THR A 170 -26.30 1.30 -1.19
C THR A 170 -25.75 -0.08 -0.85
N ILE A 171 -25.08 -0.20 0.30
CA ILE A 171 -24.58 -1.51 0.76
C ILE A 171 -25.71 -2.50 1.06
N PRO A 172 -26.83 -2.11 1.72
CA PRO A 172 -27.97 -3.00 1.87
C PRO A 172 -28.58 -3.49 0.54
N GLU A 173 -28.71 -2.60 -0.46
CA GLU A 173 -29.21 -2.98 -1.80
C GLU A 173 -28.25 -3.96 -2.49
N LEU A 174 -26.93 -3.78 -2.37
CA LEU A 174 -25.94 -4.74 -2.84
C LEU A 174 -26.14 -6.11 -2.18
N ILE A 175 -26.30 -6.16 -0.85
CA ILE A 175 -26.52 -7.42 -0.11
C ILE A 175 -27.78 -8.12 -0.63
N GLU A 176 -28.88 -7.42 -0.78
CA GLU A 176 -30.13 -7.99 -1.31
C GLU A 176 -29.99 -8.42 -2.79
N TYR A 177 -29.27 -7.64 -3.60
CA TYR A 177 -28.99 -8.01 -4.98
C TYR A 177 -28.23 -9.33 -5.07
N THR A 178 -27.17 -9.51 -4.25
CA THR A 178 -26.36 -10.73 -4.28
C THR A 178 -27.13 -11.97 -3.83
N LYS A 179 -28.12 -11.83 -2.94
CA LYS A 179 -29.03 -12.94 -2.56
C LYS A 179 -29.90 -13.41 -3.73
N ALA A 180 -30.31 -12.48 -4.59
CA ALA A 180 -31.10 -12.79 -5.78
C ALA A 180 -30.23 -13.27 -6.96
N HIS A 181 -28.92 -12.97 -6.94
CA HIS A 181 -27.93 -13.27 -7.98
C HIS A 181 -26.68 -13.91 -7.36
N PRO A 182 -26.80 -15.11 -6.76
CA PRO A 182 -25.73 -15.72 -5.99
C PRO A 182 -24.48 -15.98 -6.84
N GLY A 183 -23.32 -15.52 -6.35
CA GLY A 183 -22.01 -15.68 -7.00
C GLY A 183 -21.79 -14.83 -8.27
N GLU A 184 -22.76 -14.01 -8.69
CA GLU A 184 -22.58 -13.16 -9.88
C GLU A 184 -21.71 -11.93 -9.60
N VAL A 185 -21.78 -11.38 -8.37
CA VAL A 185 -20.97 -10.20 -7.99
C VAL A 185 -19.56 -10.64 -7.60
N ARG A 186 -18.60 -10.31 -8.45
CA ARG A 186 -17.17 -10.56 -8.23
C ARG A 186 -16.58 -9.41 -7.41
N MET A 187 -16.15 -9.70 -6.18
CA MET A 187 -15.47 -8.73 -5.32
C MET A 187 -13.97 -8.99 -5.31
N ALA A 188 -13.19 -7.97 -5.66
CA ALA A 188 -11.74 -8.03 -5.50
C ALA A 188 -11.36 -7.95 -4.03
N ALA A 189 -10.64 -8.96 -3.56
CA ALA A 189 -10.13 -8.99 -2.20
C ALA A 189 -8.87 -9.84 -2.12
N ASN A 190 -7.87 -9.37 -1.37
CA ASN A 190 -6.64 -10.12 -1.09
C ASN A 190 -6.71 -10.70 0.32
N THR A 191 -6.48 -12.01 0.46
CA THR A 191 -6.37 -12.62 1.79
C THR A 191 -5.34 -11.85 2.61
N GLY A 192 -5.67 -11.53 3.86
CA GLY A 192 -4.82 -10.74 4.76
C GLY A 192 -4.83 -9.23 4.52
N ALA A 193 -5.71 -8.69 3.66
CA ALA A 193 -5.88 -7.27 3.47
C ALA A 193 -7.27 -6.79 3.95
N THR A 194 -7.43 -5.47 4.13
CA THR A 194 -8.72 -4.83 4.51
C THR A 194 -9.86 -5.18 3.57
N SER A 195 -9.56 -5.32 2.27
CA SER A 195 -10.54 -5.76 1.26
C SER A 195 -11.08 -7.17 1.52
N TYR A 196 -10.26 -8.08 2.06
CA TYR A 196 -10.71 -9.43 2.44
C TYR A 196 -11.55 -9.40 3.71
N TYR A 197 -11.15 -8.61 4.70
CA TYR A 197 -11.97 -8.36 5.89
C TYR A 197 -13.36 -7.84 5.49
N ALA A 198 -13.42 -6.84 4.62
CA ALA A 198 -14.69 -6.30 4.12
C ALA A 198 -15.54 -7.36 3.42
N ALA A 199 -14.93 -8.21 2.56
CA ALA A 199 -15.65 -9.28 1.87
C ALA A 199 -16.22 -10.32 2.84
N ILE A 200 -15.47 -10.71 3.87
CA ILE A 200 -15.90 -11.64 4.92
C ILE A 200 -17.07 -11.03 5.71
N LYS A 201 -16.94 -9.78 6.17
CA LYS A 201 -17.98 -9.09 6.94
C LYS A 201 -19.29 -8.89 6.15
N LEU A 202 -19.20 -8.60 4.86
CA LEU A 202 -20.37 -8.54 3.97
C LEU A 202 -21.01 -9.92 3.82
N SER A 203 -20.20 -10.98 3.68
CA SER A 203 -20.72 -12.36 3.56
C SER A 203 -21.40 -12.83 4.84
N GLU A 204 -20.93 -12.43 6.03
CA GLU A 204 -21.59 -12.73 7.33
C GLU A 204 -22.98 -12.10 7.41
N GLN A 205 -23.19 -10.98 6.71
CA GLN A 205 -24.48 -10.30 6.64
C GLN A 205 -25.35 -10.76 5.48
N GLY A 206 -24.94 -11.84 4.83
CA GLY A 206 -25.72 -12.57 3.84
C GLY A 206 -25.44 -12.15 2.40
N ALA A 207 -24.39 -11.39 2.12
CA ALA A 207 -23.96 -11.16 0.75
C ALA A 207 -23.36 -12.45 0.16
N ASP A 208 -23.84 -12.87 -1.00
CA ASP A 208 -23.28 -14.00 -1.76
C ASP A 208 -22.32 -13.46 -2.83
N LEU A 209 -21.04 -13.38 -2.46
CA LEU A 209 -19.97 -12.78 -3.26
C LEU A 209 -19.04 -13.83 -3.84
N ASN A 210 -18.64 -13.64 -5.09
CA ASN A 210 -17.53 -14.36 -5.70
C ASN A 210 -16.22 -13.58 -5.42
N ILE A 211 -15.46 -14.01 -4.42
CA ILE A 211 -14.22 -13.34 -4.03
C ILE A 211 -13.11 -13.69 -5.03
N VAL A 212 -12.52 -12.66 -5.64
CA VAL A 212 -11.45 -12.77 -6.62
C VAL A 212 -10.19 -12.12 -6.05
N ASN A 213 -9.09 -12.87 -6.00
CA ASN A 213 -7.81 -12.30 -5.61
C ASN A 213 -7.33 -11.31 -6.69
N SER A 214 -7.18 -10.05 -6.33
CA SER A 214 -6.77 -8.97 -7.22
C SER A 214 -5.97 -7.93 -6.46
N GLY A 215 -4.77 -7.72 -6.84
CA GLY A 215 -3.73 -6.78 -6.48
C GLY A 215 -4.01 -5.62 -5.52
N SER A 216 -3.24 -4.55 -5.70
CA SER A 216 -3.35 -3.28 -4.95
C SER A 216 -4.61 -2.48 -5.33
N SER A 217 -4.86 -1.38 -4.61
CA SER A 217 -5.95 -0.42 -4.91
C SER A 217 -5.99 -0.03 -6.39
N SER A 218 -4.86 0.33 -6.98
CA SER A 218 -4.79 0.75 -8.39
C SER A 218 -5.12 -0.38 -9.37
N GLU A 219 -4.71 -1.62 -9.08
CA GLU A 219 -5.03 -2.79 -9.91
C GLU A 219 -6.51 -3.15 -9.83
N ARG A 220 -7.12 -3.02 -8.64
CA ARG A 220 -8.56 -3.22 -8.45
C ARG A 220 -9.41 -2.20 -9.23
N VAL A 221 -8.99 -0.92 -9.24
CA VAL A 221 -9.66 0.10 -10.06
C VAL A 221 -9.60 -0.25 -11.55
N ALA A 222 -8.44 -0.66 -12.05
CA ALA A 222 -8.29 -1.09 -13.45
C ALA A 222 -9.20 -2.29 -13.77
N ALA A 223 -9.31 -3.25 -12.85
CA ALA A 223 -10.17 -4.42 -13.01
C ALA A 223 -11.68 -4.06 -13.00
N LEU A 224 -12.12 -3.08 -12.17
CA LEU A 224 -13.48 -2.53 -12.20
C LEU A 224 -13.83 -1.90 -13.56
N LEU A 225 -12.94 -1.04 -14.06
CA LEU A 225 -13.12 -0.32 -15.34
C LEU A 225 -13.11 -1.26 -16.56
N CYS A 226 -12.54 -2.46 -16.42
CA CYS A 226 -12.49 -3.50 -17.46
C CYS A 226 -13.54 -4.60 -17.26
N ASP A 227 -14.52 -4.44 -16.39
CA ASP A 227 -15.57 -5.43 -16.06
C ASP A 227 -15.02 -6.80 -15.61
N GLN A 228 -13.80 -6.85 -15.12
CA GLN A 228 -13.21 -8.08 -14.58
C GLN A 228 -13.72 -8.41 -13.18
N ILE A 229 -14.08 -7.38 -12.43
CA ILE A 229 -14.72 -7.44 -11.11
C ILE A 229 -15.89 -6.47 -11.08
N ASN A 230 -16.78 -6.61 -10.09
CA ASN A 230 -17.96 -5.76 -9.92
C ASN A 230 -17.91 -4.90 -8.66
N LEU A 231 -17.07 -5.29 -7.69
CA LEU A 231 -16.99 -4.66 -6.38
C LEU A 231 -15.56 -4.64 -5.88
N SER A 232 -15.14 -3.55 -5.27
CA SER A 232 -13.86 -3.46 -4.60
C SER A 232 -13.86 -2.43 -3.47
N VAL A 233 -12.83 -2.47 -2.65
CA VAL A 233 -12.55 -1.49 -1.61
C VAL A 233 -11.36 -0.65 -2.04
N ASN A 234 -11.50 0.68 -2.02
CA ASN A 234 -10.48 1.61 -2.48
C ASN A 234 -10.45 2.90 -1.68
N ALA A 235 -9.26 3.49 -1.53
CA ALA A 235 -9.10 4.86 -1.04
C ALA A 235 -9.54 5.87 -2.12
N TYR A 236 -10.03 7.05 -1.70
CA TYR A 236 -10.57 8.06 -2.63
C TYR A 236 -9.56 8.54 -3.67
N GLY A 237 -8.30 8.71 -3.29
CA GLY A 237 -7.27 9.20 -4.19
C GLY A 237 -7.08 8.39 -5.48
N VAL A 238 -7.43 7.10 -5.49
CA VAL A 238 -7.34 6.26 -6.69
C VAL A 238 -8.65 6.18 -7.47
N ILE A 239 -9.79 6.56 -6.89
CA ILE A 239 -11.12 6.44 -7.52
C ILE A 239 -11.74 7.78 -7.91
N GLY A 240 -11.34 8.90 -7.28
CA GLY A 240 -12.03 10.18 -7.34
C GLY A 240 -12.38 10.63 -8.75
N GLN A 241 -11.43 10.57 -9.69
CA GLN A 241 -11.68 10.94 -11.09
C GLN A 241 -12.77 10.10 -11.78
N TYR A 242 -12.92 8.84 -11.40
CA TYR A 242 -13.94 7.94 -11.98
C TYR A 242 -15.30 8.10 -11.32
N ILE A 243 -15.33 8.57 -10.07
CA ILE A 243 -16.56 9.00 -9.40
C ILE A 243 -17.09 10.29 -10.06
N GLU A 244 -16.22 11.26 -10.35
CA GLU A 244 -16.58 12.51 -11.02
C GLU A 244 -17.10 12.29 -12.44
N THR A 245 -16.57 11.32 -13.18
CA THR A 245 -17.05 10.97 -14.53
C THR A 245 -18.28 10.06 -14.54
N GLY A 246 -18.61 9.45 -13.39
CA GLY A 246 -19.70 8.50 -13.27
C GLY A 246 -19.38 7.09 -13.79
N ASP A 247 -18.11 6.81 -14.10
CA ASP A 247 -17.66 5.45 -14.47
C ASP A 247 -17.74 4.49 -13.29
N LEU A 248 -17.51 5.02 -12.08
CA LEU A 248 -17.63 4.31 -10.81
C LEU A 248 -18.57 5.07 -9.87
N LYS A 249 -19.14 4.36 -8.88
CA LYS A 249 -19.91 4.96 -7.78
C LYS A 249 -19.55 4.32 -6.44
N ILE A 250 -19.69 5.11 -5.37
CA ILE A 250 -19.46 4.71 -4.00
C ILE A 250 -20.78 4.22 -3.39
N LEU A 251 -20.77 3.04 -2.77
CA LEU A 251 -21.91 2.48 -2.02
C LEU A 251 -21.88 2.89 -0.54
N GLY A 252 -20.71 3.14 0.02
CA GLY A 252 -20.53 3.58 1.39
C GLY A 252 -19.08 3.67 1.78
N CYS A 253 -18.81 4.39 2.88
CA CYS A 253 -17.51 4.47 3.54
C CYS A 253 -17.40 3.35 4.59
N LEU A 254 -16.22 2.72 4.69
CA LEU A 254 -15.97 1.63 5.63
C LEU A 254 -15.24 2.08 6.90
N ALA A 255 -14.97 3.40 7.05
CA ALA A 255 -14.36 3.94 8.26
C ALA A 255 -15.31 3.83 9.48
N THR A 256 -14.72 3.79 10.66
CA THR A 256 -15.46 3.77 11.94
C THR A 256 -16.28 5.04 12.16
N GLU A 257 -15.81 6.15 11.61
CA GLU A 257 -16.47 7.44 11.67
C GLU A 257 -16.67 8.00 10.26
N ARG A 258 -17.71 8.84 10.08
CA ARG A 258 -17.97 9.52 8.83
C ARG A 258 -16.83 10.50 8.50
N SER A 259 -16.33 10.44 7.30
CA SER A 259 -15.31 11.37 6.81
C SER A 259 -15.83 12.80 6.81
N GLU A 260 -15.08 13.74 7.36
CA GLU A 260 -15.42 15.17 7.25
C GLU A 260 -15.27 15.68 5.81
N THR A 261 -14.33 15.13 5.05
CA THR A 261 -14.07 15.51 3.65
C THR A 261 -15.17 14.98 2.72
N TYR A 262 -15.69 13.78 2.99
CA TYR A 262 -16.72 13.11 2.18
C TYR A 262 -17.99 12.90 3.02
N ALA A 263 -18.44 13.95 3.70
CA ALA A 263 -19.54 13.93 4.65
C ALA A 263 -20.87 13.45 4.07
N ASP A 264 -21.07 13.60 2.77
CA ASP A 264 -22.27 13.12 2.06
C ASP A 264 -22.28 11.60 1.82
N VAL A 265 -21.13 10.92 1.98
CA VAL A 265 -21.05 9.46 1.85
C VAL A 265 -21.34 8.81 3.20
N PRO A 266 -22.45 8.06 3.33
CA PRO A 266 -22.77 7.35 4.57
C PRO A 266 -21.75 6.25 4.84
N THR A 267 -21.47 6.00 6.14
CA THR A 267 -20.70 4.82 6.52
C THR A 267 -21.54 3.55 6.34
N ALA A 268 -20.88 2.38 6.32
CA ALA A 268 -21.59 1.10 6.35
C ALA A 268 -22.45 0.97 7.62
N VAL A 269 -21.95 1.45 8.76
CA VAL A 269 -22.69 1.48 10.06
C VAL A 269 -23.91 2.40 9.98
N ASP A 270 -23.79 3.58 9.35
CA ASP A 270 -24.97 4.47 9.10
C ASP A 270 -26.06 3.78 8.30
N GLN A 271 -25.69 2.83 7.44
CA GLN A 271 -26.60 2.03 6.62
C GLN A 271 -27.11 0.76 7.32
N GLY A 272 -26.75 0.55 8.60
CA GLY A 272 -27.12 -0.62 9.39
C GLY A 272 -26.33 -1.89 9.08
N VAL A 273 -25.16 -1.76 8.45
CA VAL A 273 -24.26 -2.85 8.09
C VAL A 273 -23.10 -2.91 9.10
N ASP A 274 -22.91 -4.06 9.77
CA ASP A 274 -21.85 -4.27 10.75
C ASP A 274 -20.49 -4.49 10.04
N LEU A 275 -19.97 -3.41 9.49
CA LEU A 275 -18.68 -3.37 8.81
C LEU A 275 -18.05 -2.00 9.04
N SER A 276 -16.97 -1.97 9.79
CA SER A 276 -16.16 -0.76 9.93
C SER A 276 -14.72 -1.10 10.32
N TYR A 277 -13.79 -0.30 9.86
CA TYR A 277 -12.38 -0.30 10.25
C TYR A 277 -11.73 1.00 9.81
N ASP A 278 -10.63 1.34 10.45
CA ASP A 278 -9.77 2.43 10.04
C ASP A 278 -8.54 1.89 9.31
N LEU A 279 -8.16 2.50 8.21
CA LEU A 279 -6.92 2.20 7.51
C LEU A 279 -5.84 3.14 8.01
N ILE A 280 -4.81 2.57 8.62
CA ILE A 280 -3.70 3.28 9.26
C ILE A 280 -2.43 2.96 8.50
N TYR A 281 -1.59 3.97 8.27
CA TYR A 281 -0.27 3.81 7.66
C TYR A 281 0.80 3.91 8.74
N ASN A 282 1.69 2.93 8.79
CA ASN A 282 2.76 2.85 9.77
C ASN A 282 4.14 2.81 9.12
N LEU A 283 5.14 3.30 9.84
CA LEU A 283 6.55 3.18 9.50
C LEU A 283 7.25 2.36 10.58
N LEU A 284 7.90 1.28 10.17
CA LEU A 284 8.46 0.26 11.03
C LEU A 284 9.93 0.02 10.70
N ALA A 285 10.73 -0.28 11.71
CA ALA A 285 12.12 -0.70 11.57
C ALA A 285 12.29 -2.18 11.95
N PRO A 286 13.32 -2.88 11.45
CA PRO A 286 13.68 -4.20 11.93
C PRO A 286 13.89 -4.20 13.44
N LYS A 287 13.50 -5.30 14.10
CA LYS A 287 13.61 -5.44 15.55
C LYS A 287 15.07 -5.33 16.01
N GLY A 288 15.34 -4.51 17.02
CA GLY A 288 16.67 -4.26 17.59
C GLY A 288 17.39 -3.07 16.94
N THR A 289 16.68 -2.25 16.17
CA THR A 289 17.20 -0.96 15.67
C THR A 289 17.53 -0.04 16.86
N ASP A 290 18.66 0.67 16.78
CA ASP A 290 19.09 1.58 17.85
C ASP A 290 17.96 2.58 18.19
N PRO A 291 17.52 2.67 19.47
CA PRO A 291 16.47 3.59 19.88
C PRO A 291 16.71 5.05 19.48
N ALA A 292 17.97 5.49 19.42
CA ALA A 292 18.28 6.86 19.00
C ALA A 292 18.00 7.07 17.49
N ILE A 293 18.09 6.02 16.66
CA ILE A 293 17.72 6.06 15.26
C ILE A 293 16.18 6.12 15.13
N ILE A 294 15.47 5.30 15.92
CA ILE A 294 14.00 5.30 15.95
C ILE A 294 13.48 6.68 16.34
N GLU A 295 13.99 7.26 17.44
CA GLU A 295 13.60 8.58 17.93
C GLU A 295 13.84 9.65 16.86
N LYS A 296 15.04 9.70 16.27
CA LYS A 296 15.37 10.70 15.24
C LYS A 296 14.52 10.58 13.97
N MET A 297 14.21 9.36 13.51
CA MET A 297 13.29 9.16 12.39
C MET A 297 11.86 9.55 12.76
N SER A 298 11.40 9.21 13.96
CA SER A 298 10.09 9.56 14.48
C SER A 298 9.90 11.08 14.58
N GLU A 299 10.91 11.80 15.12
CA GLU A 299 10.93 13.28 15.19
C GLU A 299 10.89 13.90 13.78
N ALA A 300 11.64 13.35 12.83
CA ALA A 300 11.60 13.82 11.44
C ALA A 300 10.22 13.63 10.82
N CYS A 301 9.57 12.49 11.05
CA CYS A 301 8.19 12.24 10.62
C CYS A 301 7.22 13.23 11.28
N GLN A 302 7.32 13.43 12.58
CA GLN A 302 6.49 14.38 13.33
C GLN A 302 6.55 15.77 12.74
N LYS A 303 7.76 16.30 12.60
CA LYS A 303 7.99 17.64 12.05
C LYS A 303 7.39 17.81 10.65
N ILE A 304 7.52 16.81 9.79
CA ILE A 304 6.95 16.84 8.43
C ILE A 304 5.42 16.82 8.51
N ILE A 305 4.87 15.87 9.27
CA ILE A 305 3.42 15.62 9.28
C ILE A 305 2.66 16.74 9.98
N GLU A 306 3.18 17.25 11.10
CA GLU A 306 2.47 18.24 11.92
C GLU A 306 2.80 19.70 11.58
N GLU A 307 4.01 19.98 11.02
CA GLU A 307 4.47 21.35 10.84
C GLU A 307 4.61 21.79 9.37
N ASP A 308 4.76 20.83 8.41
CA ASP A 308 4.93 21.19 6.99
C ASP A 308 3.59 21.33 6.29
N SER A 309 3.18 22.56 6.05
CA SER A 309 1.91 22.87 5.37
C SER A 309 1.86 22.33 3.93
N SER A 310 3.01 22.17 3.26
CA SER A 310 3.05 21.63 1.89
C SER A 310 2.84 20.11 1.87
N TYR A 311 3.28 19.40 2.92
CA TYR A 311 2.93 18.01 3.13
C TYR A 311 1.42 17.85 3.38
N ALA A 312 0.88 18.65 4.30
CA ALA A 312 -0.56 18.65 4.59
C ALA A 312 -1.41 18.93 3.35
N GLU A 313 -1.01 19.90 2.51
CA GLU A 313 -1.67 20.22 1.24
C GLU A 313 -1.59 19.05 0.25
N ALA A 314 -0.45 18.36 0.17
CA ALA A 314 -0.25 17.24 -0.74
C ALA A 314 -1.19 16.07 -0.44
N ILE A 315 -1.31 15.66 0.84
CA ILE A 315 -2.22 14.57 1.24
C ILE A 315 -3.70 14.98 1.13
N ALA A 316 -4.02 16.23 1.51
CA ALA A 316 -5.39 16.75 1.41
C ALA A 316 -5.87 16.83 -0.05
N THR A 317 -5.03 17.30 -0.97
CA THR A 317 -5.36 17.42 -2.38
C THR A 317 -5.52 16.05 -3.05
N SER A 318 -4.66 15.09 -2.71
CA SER A 318 -4.63 13.80 -3.41
C SER A 318 -5.62 12.80 -2.83
N TYR A 319 -5.81 12.77 -1.51
CA TYR A 319 -6.61 11.75 -0.82
C TYR A 319 -7.71 12.31 0.07
N GLY A 320 -7.82 13.64 0.22
CA GLY A 320 -8.79 14.28 1.13
C GLY A 320 -8.46 14.06 2.61
N GLU A 321 -7.25 13.69 2.92
CA GLU A 321 -6.82 13.32 4.25
C GLU A 321 -6.25 14.50 5.03
N LYS A 322 -6.26 14.37 6.34
CA LYS A 322 -5.62 15.31 7.27
C LYS A 322 -4.32 14.70 7.81
N PRO A 323 -3.33 15.54 8.16
CA PRO A 323 -2.16 15.05 8.90
C PRO A 323 -2.57 14.25 10.12
N PHE A 324 -1.97 13.07 10.27
CA PHE A 324 -2.18 12.20 11.42
C PHE A 324 -0.84 11.55 11.80
N TYR A 325 -0.45 11.71 13.05
CA TYR A 325 0.80 11.22 13.58
C TYR A 325 0.62 10.62 14.97
N MET A 326 1.29 9.51 15.23
CA MET A 326 1.56 8.97 16.55
C MET A 326 3.05 8.65 16.65
N ASN A 327 3.68 9.02 17.77
CA ASN A 327 5.09 8.72 17.99
C ASN A 327 5.34 7.22 18.19
N SER A 328 6.63 6.82 18.27
CA SER A 328 7.03 5.41 18.40
C SER A 328 6.36 4.71 19.59
N SER A 329 6.28 5.36 20.76
CA SER A 329 5.66 4.76 21.96
C SER A 329 4.16 4.53 21.79
N GLU A 330 3.45 5.52 21.25
CA GLU A 330 2.01 5.41 20.94
C GLU A 330 1.74 4.36 19.87
N ALA A 331 2.61 4.27 18.86
CA ALA A 331 2.51 3.29 17.79
C ALA A 331 2.65 1.84 18.30
N VAL A 332 3.49 1.59 19.31
CA VAL A 332 3.61 0.25 19.95
C VAL A 332 2.27 -0.19 20.53
N ASP A 333 1.66 0.65 21.33
CA ASP A 333 0.39 0.32 21.99
C ASP A 333 -0.75 0.19 20.98
N PHE A 334 -0.77 1.09 19.98
CA PHE A 334 -1.77 1.09 18.93
C PHE A 334 -1.71 -0.20 18.08
N LEU A 335 -0.54 -0.55 17.54
CA LEU A 335 -0.36 -1.73 16.69
C LEU A 335 -0.63 -3.03 17.43
N LYS A 336 -0.29 -3.08 18.73
CA LYS A 336 -0.65 -4.21 19.57
C LYS A 336 -2.16 -4.32 19.74
N GLY A 337 -2.87 -3.23 19.99
CA GLY A 337 -4.33 -3.22 20.13
C GLY A 337 -5.02 -3.61 18.83
N GLU A 338 -4.50 -3.16 17.69
CA GLU A 338 -5.00 -3.52 16.36
C GLU A 338 -4.81 -5.03 16.07
N ASP A 339 -3.64 -5.58 16.40
CA ASP A 339 -3.36 -6.99 16.25
C ASP A 339 -4.27 -7.85 17.14
N ASP A 340 -4.37 -7.52 18.45
CA ASP A 340 -5.25 -8.20 19.39
C ASP A 340 -6.72 -8.20 18.87
N MET A 341 -7.20 -7.09 18.33
CA MET A 341 -8.55 -6.96 17.78
C MET A 341 -8.78 -7.89 16.58
N TYR A 342 -7.88 -7.92 15.60
CA TYR A 342 -8.06 -8.77 14.43
C TYR A 342 -7.82 -10.25 14.73
N MET A 343 -7.00 -10.59 15.73
CA MET A 343 -6.82 -11.98 16.19
C MET A 343 -8.10 -12.58 16.75
N GLU A 344 -9.07 -11.79 17.22
CA GLU A 344 -10.41 -12.28 17.59
C GLU A 344 -11.17 -12.90 16.40
N TYR A 345 -10.82 -12.52 15.16
CA TYR A 345 -11.41 -13.05 13.92
C TYR A 345 -10.54 -14.13 13.25
N ALA A 346 -9.45 -14.59 13.86
CA ALA A 346 -8.50 -15.50 13.22
C ALA A 346 -9.16 -16.80 12.69
N ASP A 347 -10.04 -17.42 13.49
CA ASP A 347 -10.76 -18.64 13.07
C ASP A 347 -11.62 -18.37 11.82
N LEU A 348 -12.23 -17.19 11.71
CA LEU A 348 -13.09 -16.81 10.60
C LEU A 348 -12.27 -16.62 9.31
N PHE A 349 -11.11 -15.96 9.41
CA PHE A 349 -10.22 -15.75 8.27
C PHE A 349 -9.61 -17.04 7.76
N GLN A 350 -9.16 -17.92 8.67
CA GLN A 350 -8.52 -19.18 8.33
C GLN A 350 -9.50 -20.24 7.81
N ALA A 351 -10.77 -20.20 8.22
CA ALA A 351 -11.79 -21.14 7.75
C ALA A 351 -12.22 -20.89 6.29
N LYS A 352 -11.95 -19.70 5.74
CA LYS A 352 -12.39 -19.27 4.39
C LYS A 352 -11.22 -19.01 3.42
N SER A 353 -9.96 -19.17 3.89
CA SER A 353 -8.74 -18.98 3.10
C SER A 353 -8.37 -20.20 2.23
#